data_b3a63d645a6bbccc36ce7bf8478e13cf
#
_entry.id   b3a63d645a6bbccc36ce7bf8478e13cf
#
_cell.length_a   1.000
_cell.length_b   1.000
_cell.length_c   1.000
_cell.angle_alpha   90.00
_cell.angle_beta   90.00
_cell.angle_gamma   90.00
#
_symmetry.space_group_name_H-M   'P 1'
#
loop_
_entity.id
_entity.type
_entity.pdbx_description
1 polymer ?
#
loop_
_entity_poly.entity_id
_entity_poly.type
_entity_poly.pdbx_seq_one_letter_code
_entity_poly.pdbx_strand_id
1 'polypeptide(L)'
;MAQNSDHGDKPRQTTSRGSGAQQKTDTGNKRRKSSFHPRKLKKQPLRSSFANAWNGIAISLFEERNLKIHCFAAVMVLIFGNILHISVTEWCICFILFGLIMGMELVNTAVESVVDLVTDEWKPLAKRAKDCAAGAVLISSIWAAATGGTIFFPKLYHFIVDLFSK
;
A
#
# COMPACT_ATOMS: atom_id res chain seq x y z
N MET A 1 65.52 15.29 -19.06
CA MET A 1 66.46 14.14 -19.13
C MET A 1 65.57 12.92 -19.39
N ALA A 2 65.50 12.55 -20.63
CA ALA A 2 66.32 11.58 -21.39
C ALA A 2 65.78 10.18 -21.11
N GLN A 3 65.15 9.67 -22.08
CA GLN A 3 65.47 8.76 -23.21
C GLN A 3 65.13 7.33 -22.87
N ASN A 4 64.34 6.64 -23.61
CA ASN A 4 64.42 6.11 -25.00
C ASN A 4 64.69 4.61 -25.00
N SER A 5 63.97 3.82 -25.69
CA SER A 5 64.18 2.93 -26.85
C SER A 5 63.28 1.70 -26.75
N ASP A 6 62.31 1.44 -27.60
CA ASP A 6 62.38 1.02 -29.03
C ASP A 6 63.08 -0.34 -29.26
N HIS A 7 62.27 -1.27 -29.81
CA HIS A 7 62.51 -2.40 -30.72
C HIS A 7 61.33 -3.32 -30.74
N GLY A 8 60.48 -3.48 -31.70
CA GLY A 8 60.73 -3.72 -33.12
C GLY A 8 60.98 -5.21 -33.38
N ASP A 9 59.97 -5.99 -33.71
CA ASP A 9 60.06 -6.88 -34.87
C ASP A 9 58.73 -7.56 -35.28
N LYS A 10 58.45 -7.50 -36.56
CA LYS A 10 57.48 -8.31 -37.34
C LYS A 10 58.38 -9.22 -38.26
N PRO A 11 57.81 -10.12 -39.09
CA PRO A 11 56.65 -11.02 -39.06
C PRO A 11 57.02 -12.46 -39.43
N ARG A 12 56.11 -13.45 -39.31
CA ARG A 12 56.16 -14.66 -40.14
C ARG A 12 54.76 -15.14 -40.51
N GLN A 13 54.45 -15.07 -41.77
CA GLN A 13 53.40 -15.83 -42.46
C GLN A 13 53.84 -17.29 -42.61
N THR A 14 52.94 -18.22 -42.36
CA THR A 14 52.90 -19.49 -43.07
C THR A 14 51.48 -19.97 -43.28
N THR A 15 51.18 -20.11 -44.55
CA THR A 15 49.97 -20.69 -45.12
C THR A 15 49.91 -22.21 -44.84
N SER A 16 48.74 -22.74 -44.51
CA SER A 16 48.37 -24.08 -44.97
C SER A 16 46.83 -24.25 -45.02
N ARG A 17 46.41 -24.72 -46.16
CA ARG A 17 45.05 -25.14 -46.55
C ARG A 17 44.59 -26.34 -45.72
N GLY A 18 43.25 -26.40 -45.46
CA GLY A 18 42.61 -27.63 -45.01
C GLY A 18 41.11 -27.43 -44.83
N SER A 19 40.39 -27.61 -45.91
CA SER A 19 39.16 -28.41 -46.10
C SER A 19 38.14 -28.51 -44.92
N GLY A 20 37.01 -27.92 -45.15
CA GLY A 20 35.66 -28.51 -45.10
C GLY A 20 35.14 -29.08 -43.82
N ALA A 21 34.21 -28.31 -43.20
CA ALA A 21 32.93 -28.91 -42.70
C ALA A 21 32.04 -27.77 -42.26
N GLN A 22 31.03 -27.50 -43.05
CA GLN A 22 29.90 -26.66 -42.64
C GLN A 22 29.11 -27.35 -41.55
N GLN A 23 29.34 -26.98 -40.31
CA GLN A 23 28.50 -27.41 -39.18
C GLN A 23 27.36 -26.37 -39.07
N LYS A 24 26.20 -26.71 -39.66
CA LYS A 24 24.93 -26.04 -39.45
C LYS A 24 24.58 -26.17 -37.96
N THR A 25 24.86 -25.16 -37.16
CA THR A 25 24.26 -25.03 -35.83
C THR A 25 22.86 -24.46 -36.04
N ASP A 26 21.90 -25.38 -36.17
CA ASP A 26 20.48 -25.10 -36.06
C ASP A 26 20.17 -24.79 -34.59
N THR A 27 20.36 -23.52 -34.20
CA THR A 27 19.88 -23.01 -32.92
C THR A 27 18.37 -22.80 -33.01
N GLY A 28 17.66 -23.91 -32.92
CA GLY A 28 16.22 -23.92 -32.75
C GLY A 28 15.83 -23.12 -31.49
N ASN A 29 15.63 -21.83 -31.66
CA ASN A 29 15.01 -20.95 -30.68
C ASN A 29 13.54 -21.40 -30.45
N LYS A 30 13.37 -22.45 -29.67
CA LYS A 30 12.08 -22.87 -29.10
C LYS A 30 11.65 -21.75 -28.14
N ARG A 31 11.03 -20.69 -28.66
CA ARG A 31 10.21 -19.79 -27.84
C ARG A 31 9.22 -20.66 -27.08
N ARG A 32 9.51 -20.92 -25.80
CA ARG A 32 8.53 -21.45 -24.86
C ARG A 32 7.35 -20.48 -24.86
N LYS A 33 6.33 -20.80 -25.65
CA LYS A 33 5.01 -20.20 -25.49
C LYS A 33 4.55 -20.61 -24.08
N SER A 34 4.77 -19.75 -23.13
CA SER A 34 4.12 -19.82 -21.83
C SER A 34 2.62 -19.77 -22.12
N SER A 35 1.98 -20.94 -22.11
CA SER A 35 0.54 -21.03 -22.20
C SER A 35 -0.01 -20.46 -20.88
N PHE A 36 -0.31 -19.16 -20.88
CA PHE A 36 -1.10 -18.56 -19.82
C PHE A 36 -2.49 -19.21 -19.89
N HIS A 37 -2.69 -20.24 -19.07
CA HIS A 37 -4.02 -20.79 -18.83
C HIS A 37 -4.69 -19.88 -17.79
N PRO A 38 -5.71 -19.11 -18.16
CA PRO A 38 -6.47 -18.35 -17.17
C PRO A 38 -7.09 -19.35 -16.20
N ARG A 39 -6.62 -19.36 -14.95
CA ARG A 39 -7.27 -20.11 -13.88
C ARG A 39 -8.75 -19.68 -13.88
N LYS A 40 -9.66 -20.59 -14.19
CA LYS A 40 -11.09 -20.38 -13.98
C LYS A 40 -11.25 -20.07 -12.48
N LEU A 41 -11.47 -18.81 -12.16
CA LEU A 41 -11.76 -18.39 -10.78
C LEU A 41 -13.04 -19.12 -10.36
N LYS A 42 -12.90 -20.12 -9.53
CA LYS A 42 -14.00 -20.85 -8.93
C LYS A 42 -14.80 -19.83 -8.15
N LYS A 43 -16.07 -19.60 -8.51
CA LYS A 43 -16.95 -18.68 -7.78
C LYS A 43 -16.98 -19.15 -6.32
N GLN A 44 -16.39 -18.36 -5.43
CA GLN A 44 -16.41 -18.66 -4.01
C GLN A 44 -17.81 -18.39 -3.46
N PRO A 45 -18.31 -19.21 -2.55
CA PRO A 45 -19.60 -18.95 -1.91
C PRO A 45 -19.52 -17.65 -1.09
N LEU A 46 -20.62 -16.88 -1.04
CA LEU A 46 -20.70 -15.61 -0.34
C LEU A 46 -20.19 -15.68 1.11
N ARG A 47 -20.48 -16.77 1.80
CA ARG A 47 -20.01 -16.99 3.19
C ARG A 47 -18.48 -16.96 3.31
N SER A 48 -17.76 -17.55 2.36
CA SER A 48 -16.29 -17.50 2.37
C SER A 48 -15.76 -16.10 2.05
N SER A 49 -16.46 -15.34 1.20
CA SER A 49 -16.08 -13.94 0.89
C SER A 49 -16.20 -13.05 2.12
N PHE A 50 -17.29 -13.18 2.90
CA PHE A 50 -17.43 -12.46 4.17
C PHE A 50 -16.39 -12.90 5.20
N ALA A 51 -16.14 -14.20 5.33
CA ALA A 51 -15.11 -14.70 6.24
C ALA A 51 -13.71 -14.18 5.89
N ASN A 52 -13.36 -14.13 4.59
CA ASN A 52 -12.09 -13.59 4.12
C ASN A 52 -11.99 -12.07 4.38
N ALA A 53 -13.08 -11.32 4.14
CA ALA A 53 -13.11 -9.89 4.44
C ALA A 53 -12.93 -9.62 5.94
N TRP A 54 -13.63 -10.36 6.79
CA TRP A 54 -13.50 -10.25 8.23
C TRP A 54 -12.08 -10.59 8.71
N ASN A 55 -11.48 -11.63 8.15
CA ASN A 55 -10.10 -12.00 8.46
C ASN A 55 -9.10 -10.90 8.07
N GLY A 56 -9.29 -10.27 6.89
CA GLY A 56 -8.48 -9.12 6.48
C GLY A 56 -8.58 -7.95 7.46
N ILE A 57 -9.79 -7.60 7.90
CA ILE A 57 -10.01 -6.55 8.91
C ILE A 57 -9.32 -6.92 10.24
N ALA A 58 -9.48 -8.16 10.69
CA ALA A 58 -8.90 -8.63 11.95
C ALA A 58 -7.37 -8.59 11.91
N ILE A 59 -6.74 -9.09 10.85
CA ILE A 59 -5.28 -9.06 10.70
C ILE A 59 -4.78 -7.60 10.73
N SER A 60 -5.35 -6.73 9.91
CA SER A 60 -4.96 -5.31 9.87
C SER A 60 -5.15 -4.63 11.24
N LEU A 61 -6.20 -4.96 11.98
CA LEU A 61 -6.44 -4.39 13.32
C LEU A 61 -5.35 -4.83 14.32
N PHE A 62 -4.81 -6.05 14.20
CA PHE A 62 -3.75 -6.53 15.10
C PHE A 62 -2.36 -6.04 14.70
N GLU A 63 -2.11 -5.88 13.42
CA GLU A 63 -0.79 -5.50 12.91
C GLU A 63 -0.61 -3.99 12.84
N GLU A 64 -1.63 -3.24 12.37
CA GLU A 64 -1.52 -1.81 12.11
C GLU A 64 -1.74 -0.94 13.36
N ARG A 65 -0.73 -0.12 13.67
CA ARG A 65 -0.80 0.84 14.78
C ARG A 65 -1.82 1.94 14.53
N ASN A 66 -1.88 2.46 13.30
CA ASN A 66 -2.77 3.57 12.94
C ASN A 66 -4.23 3.14 13.06
N LEU A 67 -4.57 1.93 12.62
CA LEU A 67 -5.92 1.40 12.74
C LEU A 67 -6.38 1.32 14.21
N LYS A 68 -5.49 0.93 15.13
CA LYS A 68 -5.76 0.93 16.57
C LYS A 68 -6.06 2.32 17.11
N ILE A 69 -5.31 3.32 16.67
CA ILE A 69 -5.52 4.73 17.05
C ILE A 69 -6.90 5.20 16.59
N HIS A 70 -7.28 4.89 15.35
CA HIS A 70 -8.59 5.26 14.82
C HIS A 70 -9.75 4.53 15.53
N CYS A 71 -9.57 3.25 15.87
CA CYS A 71 -10.54 2.53 16.71
C CYS A 71 -10.70 3.16 18.09
N PHE A 72 -9.61 3.54 18.73
CA PHE A 72 -9.66 4.23 20.01
C PHE A 72 -10.39 5.59 19.90
N ALA A 73 -10.08 6.37 18.87
CA ALA A 73 -10.78 7.63 18.60
C ALA A 73 -12.29 7.42 18.38
N ALA A 74 -12.68 6.37 17.67
CA ALA A 74 -14.09 6.03 17.48
C ALA A 74 -14.79 5.68 18.80
N VAL A 75 -14.14 4.92 19.68
CA VAL A 75 -14.68 4.62 21.01
C VAL A 75 -14.86 5.92 21.81
N MET A 76 -13.91 6.86 21.74
CA MET A 76 -14.04 8.17 22.39
C MET A 76 -15.22 8.95 21.81
N VAL A 77 -15.41 8.98 20.50
CA VAL A 77 -16.56 9.61 19.83
C VAL A 77 -17.88 8.99 20.31
N LEU A 78 -17.95 7.66 20.45
CA LEU A 78 -19.14 6.97 20.97
C LEU A 78 -19.45 7.37 22.42
N ILE A 79 -18.45 7.45 23.28
CA ILE A 79 -18.61 7.84 24.70
C ILE A 79 -19.06 9.30 24.79
N PHE A 80 -18.30 10.23 24.19
CA PHE A 80 -18.61 11.66 24.27
C PHE A 80 -19.88 12.03 23.54
N GLY A 81 -20.20 11.39 22.42
CA GLY A 81 -21.45 11.59 21.68
C GLY A 81 -22.68 11.25 22.51
N ASN A 82 -22.61 10.17 23.32
CA ASN A 82 -23.69 9.83 24.25
C ASN A 82 -23.77 10.83 25.43
N ILE A 83 -22.63 11.23 26.02
CA ILE A 83 -22.59 12.20 27.15
C ILE A 83 -23.12 13.57 26.71
N LEU A 84 -22.73 14.01 25.52
CA LEU A 84 -23.07 15.34 24.98
C LEU A 84 -24.41 15.34 24.19
N HIS A 85 -25.11 14.22 24.16
CA HIS A 85 -26.40 14.04 23.50
C HIS A 85 -26.43 14.58 22.06
N ILE A 86 -25.45 14.13 21.23
CA ILE A 86 -25.39 14.56 19.84
C ILE A 86 -26.63 14.08 19.06
N SER A 87 -27.06 14.85 18.06
CA SER A 87 -28.24 14.55 17.24
C SER A 87 -28.04 13.30 16.36
N VAL A 88 -29.14 12.73 15.88
CA VAL A 88 -29.11 11.59 14.95
C VAL A 88 -28.31 11.92 13.68
N THR A 89 -28.43 13.12 13.15
CA THR A 89 -27.67 13.58 11.97
C THR A 89 -26.19 13.59 12.26
N GLU A 90 -25.77 14.12 13.41
CA GLU A 90 -24.36 14.14 13.84
C GLU A 90 -23.82 12.71 14.03
N TRP A 91 -24.62 11.79 14.56
CA TRP A 91 -24.27 10.38 14.62
C TRP A 91 -24.03 9.76 13.23
N CYS A 92 -24.91 10.04 12.27
CA CYS A 92 -24.73 9.57 10.89
C CYS A 92 -23.42 10.09 10.28
N ILE A 93 -23.11 11.37 10.50
CA ILE A 93 -21.86 11.96 10.04
C ILE A 93 -20.66 11.26 10.68
N CYS A 94 -20.66 11.05 12.00
CA CYS A 94 -19.59 10.35 12.70
C CYS A 94 -19.38 8.92 12.16
N PHE A 95 -20.45 8.17 11.91
CA PHE A 95 -20.35 6.81 11.36
C PHE A 95 -19.80 6.78 9.94
N ILE A 96 -20.20 7.73 9.09
CA ILE A 96 -19.67 7.86 7.73
C ILE A 96 -18.17 8.18 7.77
N LEU A 97 -17.74 9.14 8.60
CA LEU A 97 -16.35 9.52 8.74
C LEU A 97 -15.49 8.36 9.29
N PHE A 98 -16.01 7.65 10.28
CA PHE A 98 -15.36 6.48 10.83
C PHE A 98 -15.19 5.39 9.78
N GLY A 99 -16.26 5.04 9.05
CA GLY A 99 -16.19 4.06 7.96
C GLY A 99 -15.22 4.47 6.86
N LEU A 100 -15.17 5.77 6.52
CA LEU A 100 -14.22 6.29 5.53
C LEU A 100 -12.77 6.13 5.98
N ILE A 101 -12.43 6.54 7.20
CA ILE A 101 -11.06 6.44 7.72
C ILE A 101 -10.63 4.98 7.80
N MET A 102 -11.47 4.11 8.38
CA MET A 102 -11.17 2.68 8.49
C MET A 102 -11.00 2.02 7.12
N GLY A 103 -11.86 2.39 6.16
CA GLY A 103 -11.74 1.91 4.79
C GLY A 103 -10.43 2.36 4.11
N MET A 104 -10.06 3.62 4.29
CA MET A 104 -8.80 4.16 3.73
C MET A 104 -7.56 3.53 4.38
N GLU A 105 -7.59 3.23 5.68
CA GLU A 105 -6.50 2.50 6.36
C GLU A 105 -6.34 1.08 5.79
N LEU A 106 -7.44 0.34 5.60
CA LEU A 106 -7.38 -0.99 5.00
C LEU A 106 -6.84 -0.95 3.56
N VAL A 107 -7.21 0.07 2.79
CA VAL A 107 -6.67 0.28 1.43
C VAL A 107 -5.17 0.62 1.49
N ASN A 108 -4.75 1.46 2.43
CA ASN A 108 -3.33 1.77 2.66
C ASN A 108 -2.53 0.48 2.94
N THR A 109 -2.98 -0.34 3.89
CA THR A 109 -2.35 -1.62 4.23
C THR A 109 -2.27 -2.56 3.02
N ALA A 110 -3.34 -2.62 2.21
CA ALA A 110 -3.35 -3.42 0.99
C ALA A 110 -2.33 -2.90 -0.04
N VAL A 111 -2.20 -1.59 -0.24
CA VAL A 111 -1.21 -0.98 -1.14
C VAL A 111 0.21 -1.28 -0.65
N GLU A 112 0.49 -1.12 0.65
CA GLU A 112 1.78 -1.45 1.25
C GLU A 112 2.14 -2.92 1.01
N SER A 113 1.22 -3.84 1.29
CA SER A 113 1.41 -5.27 1.09
C SER A 113 1.69 -5.62 -0.38
N VAL A 114 0.99 -4.99 -1.33
CA VAL A 114 1.22 -5.20 -2.77
C VAL A 114 2.59 -4.66 -3.19
N VAL A 115 3.00 -3.50 -2.71
CA VAL A 115 4.31 -2.91 -3.01
C VAL A 115 5.42 -3.80 -2.47
N ASP A 116 5.30 -4.29 -1.23
CA ASP A 116 6.30 -5.16 -0.60
C ASP A 116 6.37 -6.55 -1.25
N LEU A 117 5.26 -7.05 -1.81
CA LEU A 117 5.26 -8.26 -2.62
C LEU A 117 6.03 -8.09 -3.94
N VAL A 118 6.06 -6.89 -4.49
CA VAL A 118 6.72 -6.61 -5.80
C VAL A 118 8.21 -6.34 -5.63
N THR A 119 8.64 -5.68 -4.54
CA THR A 119 10.04 -5.31 -4.35
C THR A 119 10.39 -5.02 -2.90
N ASP A 120 11.50 -5.62 -2.45
CA ASP A 120 12.15 -5.29 -1.17
C ASP A 120 13.18 -4.16 -1.32
N GLU A 121 13.50 -3.77 -2.57
CA GLU A 121 14.47 -2.71 -2.85
C GLU A 121 13.78 -1.33 -2.80
N TRP A 122 14.56 -0.34 -2.36
CA TRP A 122 14.10 1.05 -2.44
C TRP A 122 13.95 1.50 -3.90
N LYS A 123 12.72 1.79 -4.33
CA LYS A 123 12.40 2.30 -5.66
C LYS A 123 11.52 3.55 -5.55
N PRO A 124 11.81 4.63 -6.32
CA PRO A 124 11.05 5.87 -6.22
C PRO A 124 9.54 5.70 -6.47
N LEU A 125 9.15 4.81 -7.38
CA LEU A 125 7.73 4.52 -7.67
C LEU A 125 7.06 3.75 -6.54
N ALA A 126 7.74 2.79 -5.92
CA ALA A 126 7.24 2.06 -4.76
C ALA A 126 7.00 3.00 -3.58
N LYS A 127 7.98 3.87 -3.27
CA LYS A 127 7.84 4.92 -2.27
C LYS A 127 6.65 5.83 -2.58
N ARG A 128 6.53 6.32 -3.81
CA ARG A 128 5.43 7.20 -4.22
C ARG A 128 4.06 6.55 -4.03
N ALA A 129 3.92 5.25 -4.34
CA ALA A 129 2.67 4.53 -4.15
C ALA A 129 2.27 4.47 -2.67
N LYS A 130 3.21 4.12 -1.78
CA LYS A 130 3.01 4.11 -0.33
C LYS A 130 2.68 5.51 0.21
N ASP A 131 3.43 6.54 -0.18
CA ASP A 131 3.20 7.93 0.24
C ASP A 131 1.80 8.42 -0.18
N CYS A 132 1.33 8.07 -1.39
CA CYS A 132 -0.01 8.43 -1.85
C CYS A 132 -1.12 7.74 -1.04
N ALA A 133 -0.95 6.46 -0.73
CA ALA A 133 -1.91 5.71 0.07
C ALA A 133 -1.99 6.26 1.50
N ALA A 134 -0.86 6.48 2.15
CA ALA A 134 -0.80 7.12 3.46
C ALA A 134 -1.37 8.56 3.44
N GLY A 135 -1.12 9.32 2.36
CA GLY A 135 -1.69 10.65 2.15
C GLY A 135 -3.21 10.67 2.09
N ALA A 136 -3.84 9.64 1.52
CA ALA A 136 -5.29 9.51 1.48
C ALA A 136 -5.88 9.32 2.88
N VAL A 137 -5.23 8.50 3.73
CA VAL A 137 -5.60 8.35 5.14
C VAL A 137 -5.46 9.66 5.89
N LEU A 138 -4.34 10.37 5.70
CA LEU A 138 -4.07 11.64 6.37
C LEU A 138 -5.14 12.70 6.02
N ILE A 139 -5.49 12.86 4.73
CA ILE A 139 -6.53 13.80 4.30
C ILE A 139 -7.88 13.43 4.94
N SER A 140 -8.26 12.15 4.92
CA SER A 140 -9.51 11.69 5.53
C SER A 140 -9.54 11.97 7.03
N SER A 141 -8.44 11.78 7.73
CA SER A 141 -8.32 12.01 9.17
C SER A 141 -8.39 13.50 9.53
N ILE A 142 -7.77 14.38 8.73
CA ILE A 142 -7.85 15.83 8.91
C ILE A 142 -9.30 16.32 8.80
N TRP A 143 -10.01 15.90 7.75
CA TRP A 143 -11.40 16.29 7.57
C TRP A 143 -12.32 15.71 8.65
N ALA A 144 -12.06 14.48 9.10
CA ALA A 144 -12.82 13.89 10.20
C ALA A 144 -12.57 14.64 11.52
N ALA A 145 -11.34 15.02 11.82
CA ALA A 145 -10.99 15.79 13.00
C ALA A 145 -11.63 17.20 12.95
N ALA A 146 -11.59 17.87 11.80
CA ALA A 146 -12.24 19.18 11.61
C ALA A 146 -13.76 19.09 11.82
N THR A 147 -14.42 18.09 11.21
CA THR A 147 -15.86 17.87 11.35
C THR A 147 -16.22 17.49 12.80
N GLY A 148 -15.45 16.60 13.41
CA GLY A 148 -15.62 16.26 14.82
C GLY A 148 -15.50 17.47 15.72
N GLY A 149 -14.52 18.36 15.48
CA GLY A 149 -14.36 19.62 16.17
C GLY A 149 -15.61 20.50 16.09
N THR A 150 -16.20 20.66 14.91
CA THR A 150 -17.43 21.47 14.76
C THR A 150 -18.65 20.88 15.48
N ILE A 151 -18.71 19.56 15.64
CA ILE A 151 -19.79 18.88 16.35
C ILE A 151 -19.57 18.95 17.87
N PHE A 152 -18.37 18.63 18.33
CA PHE A 152 -18.12 18.39 19.76
C PHE A 152 -17.76 19.65 20.53
N PHE A 153 -16.99 20.61 19.97
CA PHE A 153 -16.58 21.81 20.71
C PHE A 153 -17.73 22.67 21.24
N PRO A 154 -18.76 23.02 20.45
CA PRO A 154 -19.89 23.81 20.96
C PRO A 154 -20.63 23.10 22.10
N LYS A 155 -20.88 21.80 21.94
CA LYS A 155 -21.59 21.01 22.94
C LYS A 155 -20.81 20.83 24.22
N LEU A 156 -19.50 20.61 24.11
CA LEU A 156 -18.61 20.51 25.27
C LEU A 156 -18.54 21.83 26.03
N TYR A 157 -18.47 22.97 25.31
CA TYR A 157 -18.50 24.28 25.92
C TYR A 157 -19.77 24.49 26.73
N HIS A 158 -20.96 24.24 26.15
CA HIS A 158 -22.23 24.36 26.87
C HIS A 158 -22.32 23.40 28.06
N PHE A 159 -21.88 22.17 27.91
CA PHE A 159 -21.85 21.18 29.00
C PHE A 159 -21.00 21.64 30.18
N ILE A 160 -19.82 22.22 29.90
CA ILE A 160 -18.92 22.74 30.94
C ILE A 160 -19.55 23.95 31.64
N VAL A 161 -20.11 24.91 30.87
CA VAL A 161 -20.76 26.10 31.46
C VAL A 161 -21.92 25.70 32.39
N ASP A 162 -22.77 24.77 31.94
CA ASP A 162 -23.90 24.28 32.74
C ASP A 162 -23.45 23.56 34.01
N LEU A 163 -22.30 22.87 33.96
CA LEU A 163 -21.76 22.18 35.13
C LEU A 163 -21.24 23.15 36.21
N PHE A 164 -20.69 24.30 35.81
CA PHE A 164 -20.14 25.30 36.72
C PHE A 164 -21.15 26.37 37.14
N SER A 165 -22.30 26.45 36.49
CA SER A 165 -23.37 27.38 36.82
C SER A 165 -24.40 26.85 37.83
N LYS A 166 -24.25 25.58 38.21
CA LYS A 166 -25.04 24.92 39.28
C LYS A 166 -24.31 25.01 40.62
#